data_e0f479e03a81f151d864456efb1f792e
#
_entry.id   e0f479e03a81f151d864456efb1f792e
#
_cell.length_a   1.000
_cell.length_b   1.000
_cell.length_c   1.000
_cell.angle_alpha   90.00
_cell.angle_beta   90.00
_cell.angle_gamma   90.00
#
_symmetry.space_group_name_H-M   'P 1'
#
loop_
_entity.id
_entity.type
_entity.pdbx_description
1 polymer ?
#
loop_
_entity_poly.entity_id
_entity_poly.type
_entity_poly.pdbx_seq_one_letter_code
_entity_poly.pdbx_strand_id
1 'polypeptide(L)'
;MSLVPTGHDMEHGLSDDNRQRYARHLVLPSVGEEGQIKLLESSVLVVGAGGLGSPAMMYLAAAGVGKIGIIDDDLVEESNLQRQIIHSTSSIGDSKAKSAAERISLLNPGINVFPMVDRLTESNALSVIKDYDIVIDGTDNFSSRYLIGDVCEILGKPWIFGSIHRFEGQVSTFNFEDGPNYRDLFPKPPPLELAPNCSEAGVLGVLPGIVGTIQATEAIKVILEIGEVMSGKLLTIDSLTMITRVLSFSSDPGRTRVSGIGKGGEYLKSISPVEFVKRKSEGWNPFLLDVRSESEESITSLEGTDLRIKHTSVPGRYDEIPTERDVVVYCRTGGRSGAVVRFLTQSGYDSRRVLNLEGGVHLWSDTVDSSIIKY
;
A
#
# COMPACT_ATOMS: atom_id res chain seq x y z
N MET A 1 2.21 -26.12 24.57
CA MET A 1 1.56 -27.21 23.82
C MET A 1 0.58 -26.53 22.90
N SER A 2 0.95 -26.40 21.62
CA SER A 2 0.20 -25.65 20.60
C SER A 2 -0.92 -26.55 20.07
N LEU A 3 -2.15 -26.19 20.33
CA LEU A 3 -3.31 -26.77 19.64
C LEU A 3 -3.58 -25.92 18.41
N VAL A 4 -2.92 -26.26 17.30
CA VAL A 4 -3.36 -25.82 15.96
C VAL A 4 -4.51 -26.75 15.58
N PRO A 5 -5.72 -26.26 15.29
CA PRO A 5 -6.78 -27.08 14.73
C PRO A 5 -6.33 -27.52 13.32
N THR A 6 -6.12 -28.82 13.14
CA THR A 6 -5.88 -29.41 11.82
C THR A 6 -7.22 -29.39 11.07
N GLY A 7 -7.21 -29.01 9.78
CA GLY A 7 -8.37 -28.81 8.90
C GLY A 7 -9.28 -30.00 8.63
N HIS A 8 -9.58 -30.80 9.65
CA HIS A 8 -10.48 -31.97 9.57
C HIS A 8 -11.85 -31.80 10.26
N ASP A 9 -12.05 -30.64 10.98
CA ASP A 9 -13.29 -30.42 11.72
C ASP A 9 -14.42 -29.74 10.93
N MET A 10 -14.19 -29.43 9.65
CA MET A 10 -15.15 -28.66 8.81
C MET A 10 -16.22 -29.52 8.13
N GLU A 11 -16.16 -30.86 8.23
CA GLU A 11 -17.17 -31.74 7.66
C GLU A 11 -18.53 -31.71 8.40
N HIS A 12 -18.65 -31.03 9.54
CA HIS A 12 -19.84 -31.04 10.39
C HIS A 12 -20.32 -29.66 10.89
N GLY A 13 -20.06 -28.56 10.17
CA GLY A 13 -20.49 -27.21 10.56
C GLY A 13 -19.50 -26.48 11.51
N LEU A 14 -19.94 -25.35 12.07
CA LEU A 14 -19.11 -24.55 12.99
C LEU A 14 -18.90 -25.26 14.33
N SER A 15 -17.68 -25.17 14.87
CA SER A 15 -17.39 -25.58 16.25
C SER A 15 -18.18 -24.75 17.28
N ASP A 16 -18.37 -25.27 18.49
CA ASP A 16 -19.06 -24.55 19.58
C ASP A 16 -18.35 -23.22 19.91
N ASP A 17 -17.01 -23.20 19.89
CA ASP A 17 -16.23 -21.99 20.10
C ASP A 17 -16.49 -20.95 19.00
N ASN A 18 -16.56 -21.38 17.73
CA ASN A 18 -16.92 -20.50 16.61
C ASN A 18 -18.37 -20.04 16.71
N ARG A 19 -19.29 -20.89 17.10
CA ARG A 19 -20.71 -20.51 17.33
C ARG A 19 -20.82 -19.45 18.40
N GLN A 20 -20.08 -19.56 19.49
CA GLN A 20 -20.04 -18.56 20.56
C GLN A 20 -19.40 -17.26 20.10
N ARG A 21 -18.24 -17.33 19.45
CA ARG A 21 -17.49 -16.16 18.98
C ARG A 21 -18.29 -15.34 17.98
N TYR A 22 -18.90 -16.00 17.01
CA TYR A 22 -19.61 -15.34 15.89
C TYR A 22 -21.13 -15.32 16.08
N ALA A 23 -21.63 -15.54 17.29
CA ALA A 23 -23.07 -15.63 17.58
C ALA A 23 -23.88 -14.43 17.02
N ARG A 24 -23.28 -13.24 16.94
CA ARG A 24 -23.95 -12.03 16.39
C ARG A 24 -24.04 -12.05 14.86
N HIS A 25 -23.13 -12.70 14.17
CA HIS A 25 -23.22 -12.95 12.74
C HIS A 25 -24.26 -14.03 12.42
N LEU A 26 -24.31 -15.09 13.22
CA LEU A 26 -25.20 -16.23 12.98
C LEU A 26 -26.70 -15.85 13.04
N VAL A 27 -27.06 -14.80 13.76
CA VAL A 27 -28.46 -14.32 13.85
C VAL A 27 -28.84 -13.38 12.71
N LEU A 28 -27.86 -12.95 11.87
CA LEU A 28 -28.16 -12.12 10.70
C LEU A 28 -28.68 -13.01 9.55
N PRO A 29 -29.89 -12.79 9.00
CA PRO A 29 -30.45 -13.66 7.96
C PRO A 29 -29.58 -13.78 6.71
N SER A 30 -28.85 -12.72 6.35
CA SER A 30 -27.97 -12.70 5.18
C SER A 30 -26.57 -13.26 5.45
N VAL A 31 -26.26 -13.68 6.67
CA VAL A 31 -24.96 -14.27 7.04
C VAL A 31 -25.16 -15.71 7.47
N GLY A 32 -25.82 -15.93 8.62
CA GLY A 32 -26.08 -17.26 9.15
C GLY A 32 -24.81 -18.09 9.36
N GLU A 33 -24.99 -19.39 9.47
CA GLU A 33 -23.87 -20.33 9.58
C GLU A 33 -23.08 -20.47 8.28
N GLU A 34 -23.78 -20.52 7.13
CA GLU A 34 -23.17 -20.64 5.81
C GLU A 34 -22.26 -19.45 5.50
N GLY A 35 -22.71 -18.22 5.78
CA GLY A 35 -21.90 -17.02 5.59
C GLY A 35 -20.69 -17.00 6.52
N GLN A 36 -20.84 -17.45 7.78
CA GLN A 36 -19.69 -17.53 8.69
C GLN A 36 -18.66 -18.56 8.23
N ILE A 37 -19.08 -19.67 7.64
CA ILE A 37 -18.18 -20.66 7.03
C ILE A 37 -17.43 -20.03 5.85
N LYS A 38 -18.12 -19.29 4.95
CA LYS A 38 -17.47 -18.56 3.86
C LYS A 38 -16.38 -17.60 4.37
N LEU A 39 -16.64 -16.89 5.47
CA LEU A 39 -15.62 -16.02 6.08
C LEU A 39 -14.41 -16.81 6.58
N LEU A 40 -14.64 -17.92 7.29
CA LEU A 40 -13.56 -18.78 7.81
C LEU A 40 -12.72 -19.45 6.71
N GLU A 41 -13.30 -19.72 5.55
CA GLU A 41 -12.62 -20.30 4.40
C GLU A 41 -11.92 -19.27 3.52
N SER A 42 -12.26 -17.99 3.66
CA SER A 42 -11.74 -16.93 2.81
C SER A 42 -10.32 -16.46 3.20
N SER A 43 -9.63 -15.89 2.24
CA SER A 43 -8.29 -15.35 2.38
C SER A 43 -8.21 -13.92 1.87
N VAL A 44 -7.65 -13.01 2.70
CA VAL A 44 -7.49 -11.59 2.38
C VAL A 44 -6.04 -11.16 2.55
N LEU A 45 -5.48 -10.51 1.54
CA LEU A 45 -4.19 -9.84 1.62
C LEU A 45 -4.40 -8.37 1.94
N VAL A 46 -3.75 -7.87 2.97
CA VAL A 46 -3.67 -6.44 3.28
C VAL A 46 -2.28 -5.95 2.91
N VAL A 47 -2.20 -5.04 1.95
CA VAL A 47 -0.96 -4.40 1.52
C VAL A 47 -0.82 -3.09 2.28
N GLY A 48 0.11 -3.08 3.25
CA GLY A 48 0.33 -1.96 4.17
C GLY A 48 -0.39 -2.13 5.52
N ALA A 49 0.40 -2.18 6.59
CA ALA A 49 -0.07 -2.23 7.98
C ALA A 49 -0.13 -0.83 8.62
N GLY A 50 -0.43 0.19 7.80
CA GLY A 50 -0.54 1.59 8.19
C GLY A 50 -1.93 1.97 8.71
N GLY A 51 -2.29 3.25 8.51
CA GLY A 51 -3.55 3.81 9.03
C GLY A 51 -4.82 3.17 8.47
N LEU A 52 -4.84 2.86 7.16
CA LEU A 52 -5.95 2.18 6.49
C LEU A 52 -5.99 0.68 6.83
N GLY A 53 -4.84 0.02 6.75
CA GLY A 53 -4.72 -1.41 7.05
C GLY A 53 -5.08 -1.75 8.50
N SER A 54 -4.75 -0.88 9.46
CA SER A 54 -5.01 -1.10 10.88
C SER A 54 -6.48 -1.46 11.19
N PRO A 55 -7.47 -0.60 10.91
CA PRO A 55 -8.87 -0.92 11.19
C PRO A 55 -9.38 -2.03 10.27
N ALA A 56 -8.94 -2.09 9.01
CA ALA A 56 -9.36 -3.13 8.08
C ALA A 56 -9.01 -4.53 8.62
N MET A 57 -7.76 -4.75 9.02
CA MET A 57 -7.30 -6.01 9.58
C MET A 57 -8.04 -6.39 10.86
N MET A 58 -8.24 -5.41 11.76
CA MET A 58 -8.93 -5.64 13.03
C MET A 58 -10.36 -6.16 12.82
N TYR A 59 -11.12 -5.54 11.92
CA TYR A 59 -12.50 -5.95 11.64
C TYR A 59 -12.59 -7.24 10.85
N LEU A 60 -11.69 -7.50 9.90
CA LEU A 60 -11.63 -8.78 9.19
C LEU A 60 -11.31 -9.95 10.14
N ALA A 61 -10.35 -9.75 11.03
CA ALA A 61 -10.00 -10.75 12.05
C ALA A 61 -11.15 -10.99 13.03
N ALA A 62 -11.80 -9.92 13.51
CA ALA A 62 -12.96 -10.03 14.39
C ALA A 62 -14.14 -10.72 13.70
N ALA A 63 -14.35 -10.50 12.40
CA ALA A 63 -15.37 -11.17 11.59
C ALA A 63 -15.07 -12.64 11.32
N GLY A 64 -13.81 -13.07 11.49
CA GLY A 64 -13.42 -14.47 11.28
C GLY A 64 -13.00 -14.79 9.85
N VAL A 65 -12.39 -13.83 9.14
CA VAL A 65 -11.70 -14.16 7.88
C VAL A 65 -10.56 -15.11 8.19
N GLY A 66 -10.62 -16.33 7.64
CA GLY A 66 -9.80 -17.44 8.10
C GLY A 66 -8.32 -17.34 7.79
N LYS A 67 -7.96 -16.59 6.74
CA LYS A 67 -6.54 -16.32 6.37
C LYS A 67 -6.35 -14.84 6.09
N ILE A 68 -5.46 -14.20 6.83
CA ILE A 68 -5.05 -12.80 6.61
C ILE A 68 -3.56 -12.74 6.33
N GLY A 69 -3.19 -12.31 5.11
CA GLY A 69 -1.82 -11.95 4.77
C GLY A 69 -1.58 -10.46 5.04
N ILE A 70 -0.40 -10.13 5.53
CA ILE A 70 0.00 -8.76 5.81
C ILE A 70 1.37 -8.54 5.18
N ILE A 71 1.48 -7.62 4.23
CA ILE A 71 2.78 -7.26 3.64
C ILE A 71 3.10 -5.79 3.93
N ASP A 72 4.21 -5.56 4.62
CA ASP A 72 4.71 -4.22 5.00
C ASP A 72 6.19 -4.34 5.37
N ASP A 73 7.04 -3.49 4.81
CA ASP A 73 8.49 -3.47 5.05
C ASP A 73 8.94 -2.43 6.10
N ASP A 74 8.02 -1.58 6.59
CA ASP A 74 8.33 -0.53 7.55
C ASP A 74 8.43 -1.03 9.00
N LEU A 75 9.03 -0.17 9.84
CA LEU A 75 9.02 -0.28 11.29
C LEU A 75 7.95 0.61 11.91
N VAL A 76 7.50 0.24 13.11
CA VAL A 76 6.58 1.06 13.90
C VAL A 76 7.33 2.27 14.47
N GLU A 77 6.81 3.46 14.21
CA GLU A 77 7.33 4.72 14.75
C GLU A 77 6.31 5.39 15.67
N GLU A 78 6.78 6.19 16.63
CA GLU A 78 5.90 6.94 17.52
C GLU A 78 4.93 7.86 16.76
N SER A 79 5.41 8.50 15.69
CA SER A 79 4.62 9.37 14.80
C SER A 79 3.46 8.64 14.09
N ASN A 80 3.52 7.32 14.03
CA ASN A 80 2.49 6.49 13.41
C ASN A 80 1.28 6.26 14.32
N LEU A 81 1.48 6.21 15.64
CA LEU A 81 0.51 5.74 16.62
C LEU A 81 -0.77 6.59 16.66
N GLN A 82 -0.73 7.84 16.24
CA GLN A 82 -1.91 8.71 16.18
C GLN A 82 -2.98 8.25 15.16
N ARG A 83 -2.63 7.30 14.25
CA ARG A 83 -3.56 6.77 13.22
C ARG A 83 -3.42 5.27 12.94
N GLN A 84 -2.33 4.64 13.30
CA GLN A 84 -2.06 3.22 13.08
C GLN A 84 -2.38 2.41 14.34
N ILE A 85 -3.68 2.31 14.66
CA ILE A 85 -4.22 1.83 15.95
C ILE A 85 -3.98 0.34 16.23
N ILE A 86 -3.50 -0.42 15.26
CA ILE A 86 -3.14 -1.82 15.43
C ILE A 86 -1.82 -1.97 16.20
N HIS A 87 -0.98 -0.96 16.16
CA HIS A 87 0.30 -0.90 16.86
C HIS A 87 0.16 -0.25 18.24
N SER A 88 1.17 -0.41 19.07
CA SER A 88 1.23 0.15 20.43
C SER A 88 2.60 0.77 20.69
N THR A 89 2.71 1.59 21.75
CA THR A 89 3.98 2.18 22.18
C THR A 89 5.04 1.12 22.45
N SER A 90 4.64 -0.06 22.95
CA SER A 90 5.57 -1.16 23.24
C SER A 90 6.12 -1.84 21.97
N SER A 91 5.52 -1.60 20.81
CA SER A 91 5.99 -2.15 19.51
C SER A 91 6.79 -1.15 18.67
N ILE A 92 7.14 0.03 19.22
CA ILE A 92 8.02 0.98 18.51
C ILE A 92 9.36 0.31 18.21
N GLY A 93 9.78 0.37 16.94
CA GLY A 93 10.99 -0.28 16.43
C GLY A 93 10.78 -1.70 15.88
N ASP A 94 9.63 -2.32 16.15
CA ASP A 94 9.28 -3.62 15.58
C ASP A 94 8.78 -3.48 14.13
N SER A 95 8.85 -4.57 13.36
CA SER A 95 8.22 -4.62 12.03
C SER A 95 6.71 -4.42 12.12
N LYS A 96 6.15 -3.51 11.30
CA LYS A 96 4.70 -3.27 11.25
C LYS A 96 3.92 -4.56 10.94
N ALA A 97 4.39 -5.36 9.97
CA ALA A 97 3.73 -6.62 9.62
C ALA A 97 3.66 -7.59 10.80
N LYS A 98 4.76 -7.76 11.56
CA LYS A 98 4.80 -8.63 12.74
C LYS A 98 3.96 -8.11 13.89
N SER A 99 4.09 -6.82 14.22
CA SER A 99 3.29 -6.16 15.25
C SER A 99 1.78 -6.29 14.98
N ALA A 100 1.36 -6.08 13.73
CA ALA A 100 -0.03 -6.26 13.33
C ALA A 100 -0.50 -7.73 13.47
N ALA A 101 0.31 -8.68 13.02
CA ALA A 101 -0.01 -10.11 13.14
C ALA A 101 -0.18 -10.57 14.59
N GLU A 102 0.68 -10.08 15.48
CA GLU A 102 0.61 -10.37 16.91
C GLU A 102 -0.69 -9.82 17.52
N ARG A 103 -1.03 -8.58 17.19
CA ARG A 103 -2.27 -7.94 17.66
C ARG A 103 -3.52 -8.65 17.19
N ILE A 104 -3.55 -9.10 15.93
CA ILE A 104 -4.67 -9.85 15.35
C ILE A 104 -4.80 -11.22 16.01
N SER A 105 -3.69 -11.92 16.21
CA SER A 105 -3.69 -13.24 16.86
C SER A 105 -4.20 -13.19 18.29
N LEU A 106 -3.94 -12.09 19.02
CA LEU A 106 -4.52 -11.84 20.34
C LEU A 106 -6.03 -11.55 20.29
N LEU A 107 -6.51 -10.91 19.22
CA LEU A 107 -7.93 -10.63 19.02
C LEU A 107 -8.71 -11.90 18.64
N ASN A 108 -8.18 -12.65 17.70
CA ASN A 108 -8.80 -13.88 17.20
C ASN A 108 -7.76 -14.98 16.96
N PRO A 109 -7.49 -15.84 17.95
CA PRO A 109 -6.51 -16.92 17.82
C PRO A 109 -7.00 -18.08 16.90
N GLY A 110 -8.25 -18.05 16.46
CA GLY A 110 -8.85 -19.08 15.60
C GLY A 110 -8.62 -18.88 14.10
N ILE A 111 -7.90 -17.81 13.68
CA ILE A 111 -7.58 -17.54 12.28
C ILE A 111 -6.08 -17.62 12.03
N ASN A 112 -5.71 -17.76 10.75
CA ASN A 112 -4.30 -17.82 10.33
C ASN A 112 -3.81 -16.46 9.84
N VAL A 113 -2.72 -15.95 10.42
CA VAL A 113 -2.13 -14.66 10.05
C VAL A 113 -0.71 -14.87 9.53
N PHE A 114 -0.43 -14.31 8.36
CA PHE A 114 0.85 -14.48 7.66
C PHE A 114 1.54 -13.11 7.46
N PRO A 115 2.41 -12.69 8.39
CA PRO A 115 3.18 -11.48 8.22
C PRO A 115 4.32 -11.67 7.23
N MET A 116 4.42 -10.80 6.24
CA MET A 116 5.51 -10.70 5.28
C MET A 116 6.21 -9.37 5.49
N VAL A 117 7.44 -9.43 6.02
CA VAL A 117 8.30 -8.26 6.22
C VAL A 117 9.03 -7.98 4.92
N ASP A 118 8.29 -7.48 3.96
CA ASP A 118 8.78 -7.24 2.60
C ASP A 118 7.89 -6.15 1.96
N ARG A 119 8.43 -5.52 0.91
CA ARG A 119 7.68 -4.60 0.07
C ARG A 119 7.03 -5.34 -1.09
N LEU A 120 5.79 -4.96 -1.41
CA LEU A 120 5.17 -5.43 -2.65
C LEU A 120 5.82 -4.73 -3.85
N THR A 121 6.45 -5.51 -4.72
CA THR A 121 7.22 -5.05 -5.87
C THR A 121 6.79 -5.77 -7.15
N GLU A 122 7.23 -5.29 -8.31
CA GLU A 122 6.98 -5.96 -9.59
C GLU A 122 7.47 -7.43 -9.61
N SER A 123 8.51 -7.75 -8.84
CA SER A 123 9.12 -9.08 -8.81
C SER A 123 8.35 -10.10 -7.97
N ASN A 124 7.63 -9.66 -6.93
CA ASN A 124 6.93 -10.55 -6.01
C ASN A 124 5.39 -10.44 -6.04
N ALA A 125 4.83 -9.35 -6.60
CA ALA A 125 3.39 -9.06 -6.49
C ALA A 125 2.50 -10.17 -7.06
N LEU A 126 2.83 -10.75 -8.23
CA LEU A 126 2.08 -11.88 -8.79
C LEU A 126 2.11 -13.10 -7.87
N SER A 127 3.27 -13.44 -7.32
CA SER A 127 3.42 -14.61 -6.46
C SER A 127 2.76 -14.43 -5.09
N VAL A 128 2.72 -13.20 -4.57
CA VAL A 128 2.07 -12.89 -3.29
C VAL A 128 0.55 -12.84 -3.44
N ILE A 129 0.05 -12.05 -4.40
CA ILE A 129 -1.40 -11.79 -4.55
C ILE A 129 -2.18 -13.06 -4.97
N LYS A 130 -1.59 -13.94 -5.78
CA LYS A 130 -2.29 -15.14 -6.29
C LYS A 130 -2.86 -16.04 -5.18
N ASP A 131 -2.23 -16.06 -4.01
CA ASP A 131 -2.55 -16.95 -2.90
C ASP A 131 -3.69 -16.42 -1.98
N TYR A 132 -4.33 -15.31 -2.39
CA TYR A 132 -5.44 -14.68 -1.67
C TYR A 132 -6.64 -14.45 -2.59
N ASP A 133 -7.84 -14.42 -2.02
CA ASP A 133 -9.09 -14.21 -2.75
C ASP A 133 -9.34 -12.73 -3.00
N ILE A 134 -8.99 -11.87 -2.05
CA ILE A 134 -9.25 -10.44 -2.06
C ILE A 134 -7.99 -9.69 -1.61
N VAL A 135 -7.77 -8.51 -2.20
CA VAL A 135 -6.70 -7.59 -1.78
C VAL A 135 -7.31 -6.32 -1.20
N ILE A 136 -6.78 -5.87 -0.05
CA ILE A 136 -7.09 -4.57 0.54
C ILE A 136 -5.88 -3.64 0.39
N ASP A 137 -6.13 -2.45 -0.09
CA ASP A 137 -5.14 -1.38 -0.23
C ASP A 137 -5.01 -0.58 1.05
N GLY A 138 -3.94 -0.82 1.78
CA GLY A 138 -3.52 -0.02 2.92
C GLY A 138 -2.40 0.98 2.60
N THR A 139 -2.06 1.15 1.30
CA THR A 139 -0.92 1.96 0.85
C THR A 139 -1.29 3.45 0.74
N ASP A 140 -0.28 4.30 0.77
CA ASP A 140 -0.40 5.75 0.67
C ASP A 140 0.28 6.35 -0.57
N ASN A 141 0.68 5.50 -1.52
CA ASN A 141 1.40 5.95 -2.71
C ASN A 141 0.84 5.39 -4.01
N PHE A 142 0.94 6.16 -5.08
CA PHE A 142 0.38 5.81 -6.38
C PHE A 142 1.05 4.60 -7.05
N SER A 143 2.37 4.43 -6.90
CA SER A 143 3.07 3.32 -7.56
C SER A 143 2.58 1.96 -7.05
N SER A 144 2.40 1.81 -5.74
CA SER A 144 1.81 0.60 -5.17
C SER A 144 0.38 0.38 -5.65
N ARG A 145 -0.44 1.43 -5.74
CA ARG A 145 -1.83 1.33 -6.23
C ARG A 145 -1.90 0.86 -7.67
N TYR A 146 -1.07 1.40 -8.57
CA TYR A 146 -1.03 0.94 -9.96
C TYR A 146 -0.54 -0.51 -10.04
N LEU A 147 0.48 -0.88 -9.26
CA LEU A 147 0.98 -2.25 -9.21
C LEU A 147 -0.10 -3.23 -8.71
N ILE A 148 -0.76 -2.93 -7.59
CA ILE A 148 -1.85 -3.75 -7.05
C ILE A 148 -2.97 -3.88 -8.07
N GLY A 149 -3.44 -2.77 -8.64
CA GLY A 149 -4.53 -2.75 -9.62
C GLY A 149 -4.22 -3.59 -10.85
N ASP A 150 -3.00 -3.47 -11.40
CA ASP A 150 -2.56 -4.22 -12.57
C ASP A 150 -2.44 -5.72 -12.27
N VAL A 151 -1.84 -6.08 -11.13
CA VAL A 151 -1.73 -7.49 -10.73
C VAL A 151 -3.11 -8.10 -10.45
N CYS A 152 -3.99 -7.37 -9.79
CA CYS A 152 -5.35 -7.82 -9.55
C CYS A 152 -6.15 -7.99 -10.86
N GLU A 153 -5.93 -7.11 -11.86
CA GLU A 153 -6.53 -7.28 -13.21
C GLU A 153 -5.99 -8.53 -13.91
N ILE A 154 -4.68 -8.78 -13.85
CA ILE A 154 -4.04 -9.97 -14.46
C ILE A 154 -4.56 -11.26 -13.81
N LEU A 155 -4.73 -11.27 -12.49
CA LEU A 155 -5.14 -12.45 -11.72
C LEU A 155 -6.66 -12.58 -11.56
N GLY A 156 -7.45 -11.59 -12.02
CA GLY A 156 -8.92 -11.57 -11.84
C GLY A 156 -9.32 -11.50 -10.37
N LYS A 157 -8.55 -10.79 -9.51
CA LYS A 157 -8.81 -10.69 -8.07
C LYS A 157 -9.52 -9.37 -7.74
N PRO A 158 -10.58 -9.39 -6.91
CA PRO A 158 -11.17 -8.19 -6.35
C PRO A 158 -10.15 -7.39 -5.52
N TRP A 159 -10.15 -6.10 -5.69
CA TRP A 159 -9.30 -5.17 -4.96
C TRP A 159 -10.11 -4.06 -4.31
N ILE A 160 -10.04 -3.99 -2.99
CA ILE A 160 -10.74 -2.97 -2.21
C ILE A 160 -9.78 -1.79 -2.01
N PHE A 161 -9.98 -0.77 -2.83
CA PHE A 161 -9.21 0.47 -2.82
C PHE A 161 -9.63 1.37 -1.66
N GLY A 162 -8.65 1.98 -1.00
CA GLY A 162 -8.83 3.07 -0.05
C GLY A 162 -7.80 4.17 -0.27
N SER A 163 -8.23 5.41 -0.12
CA SER A 163 -7.34 6.57 -0.20
C SER A 163 -7.77 7.64 0.78
N ILE A 164 -6.80 8.35 1.33
CA ILE A 164 -7.03 9.47 2.24
C ILE A 164 -6.14 10.65 1.84
N HIS A 165 -6.68 11.85 1.95
CA HIS A 165 -5.93 13.09 1.77
C HIS A 165 -6.48 14.16 2.70
N ARG A 166 -5.68 14.63 3.67
CA ARG A 166 -6.07 15.62 4.67
C ARG A 166 -7.34 15.22 5.44
N PHE A 167 -8.52 15.67 4.98
CA PHE A 167 -9.83 15.45 5.58
C PHE A 167 -10.76 14.63 4.69
N GLU A 168 -10.30 14.24 3.51
CA GLU A 168 -11.09 13.49 2.53
C GLU A 168 -10.65 12.05 2.42
N GLY A 169 -11.61 11.13 2.36
CA GLY A 169 -11.42 9.71 2.15
C GLY A 169 -12.14 9.22 0.90
N GLN A 170 -11.62 8.16 0.29
CA GLN A 170 -12.19 7.52 -0.89
C GLN A 170 -12.16 6.01 -0.73
N VAL A 171 -13.21 5.32 -1.20
CA VAL A 171 -13.27 3.85 -1.27
C VAL A 171 -13.95 3.43 -2.57
N SER A 172 -13.45 2.36 -3.16
CA SER A 172 -14.05 1.67 -4.31
C SER A 172 -13.65 0.19 -4.30
N THR A 173 -14.40 -0.63 -5.00
CA THR A 173 -14.04 -2.03 -5.26
C THR A 173 -13.77 -2.20 -6.75
N PHE A 174 -12.53 -2.57 -7.10
CA PHE A 174 -12.11 -2.79 -8.48
C PHE A 174 -12.02 -4.28 -8.81
N ASN A 175 -12.10 -4.63 -10.08
CA ASN A 175 -12.00 -6.01 -10.60
C ASN A 175 -12.98 -7.01 -9.96
N PHE A 176 -14.09 -6.54 -9.42
CA PHE A 176 -15.13 -7.42 -8.90
C PHE A 176 -16.04 -7.84 -10.05
N GLU A 177 -16.13 -9.14 -10.29
CA GLU A 177 -16.81 -9.71 -11.47
C GLU A 177 -16.26 -9.09 -12.78
N ASP A 178 -17.12 -8.59 -13.66
CA ASP A 178 -16.74 -7.88 -14.89
C ASP A 178 -16.64 -6.35 -14.70
N GLY A 179 -16.55 -5.90 -13.44
CA GLY A 179 -16.50 -4.48 -13.08
C GLY A 179 -15.20 -3.79 -13.49
N PRO A 180 -15.18 -2.45 -13.39
CA PRO A 180 -14.05 -1.64 -13.82
C PRO A 180 -12.81 -1.85 -12.95
N ASN A 181 -11.65 -1.57 -13.57
CA ASN A 181 -10.34 -1.52 -12.94
C ASN A 181 -9.99 -0.09 -12.50
N TYR A 182 -8.92 0.04 -11.72
CA TYR A 182 -8.36 1.33 -11.28
C TYR A 182 -8.00 2.25 -12.46
N ARG A 183 -7.46 1.68 -13.56
CA ARG A 183 -7.09 2.43 -14.76
C ARG A 183 -8.29 2.93 -15.57
N ASP A 184 -9.47 2.41 -15.34
CA ASP A 184 -10.69 2.96 -15.94
C ASP A 184 -11.09 4.29 -15.28
N LEU A 185 -10.79 4.45 -13.98
CA LEU A 185 -11.02 5.69 -13.23
C LEU A 185 -9.81 6.63 -13.27
N PHE A 186 -8.59 6.08 -13.18
CA PHE A 186 -7.33 6.80 -13.16
C PHE A 186 -6.38 6.25 -14.23
N PRO A 187 -6.56 6.63 -15.52
CA PRO A 187 -5.81 6.05 -16.64
C PRO A 187 -4.29 6.25 -16.54
N LYS A 188 -3.87 7.36 -15.94
CA LYS A 188 -2.45 7.71 -15.75
C LYS A 188 -2.21 8.23 -14.35
N PRO A 189 -1.02 7.98 -13.76
CA PRO A 189 -0.64 8.59 -12.49
C PRO A 189 -0.74 10.13 -12.59
N PRO A 190 -1.31 10.79 -11.57
CA PRO A 190 -1.36 12.24 -11.55
C PRO A 190 0.07 12.81 -11.51
N PRO A 191 0.28 14.03 -12.07
CA PRO A 191 1.52 14.77 -11.86
C PRO A 191 1.77 14.93 -10.35
N LEU A 192 3.00 14.74 -9.91
CA LEU A 192 3.35 14.74 -8.49
C LEU A 192 3.13 16.09 -7.80
N GLU A 193 3.14 17.16 -8.55
CA GLU A 193 2.80 18.51 -8.06
C GLU A 193 1.36 18.60 -7.53
N LEU A 194 0.48 17.71 -8.03
CA LEU A 194 -0.93 17.64 -7.66
C LEU A 194 -1.25 16.54 -6.63
N ALA A 195 -0.24 15.78 -6.21
CA ALA A 195 -0.42 14.64 -5.33
C ALA A 195 0.66 14.56 -4.24
N PRO A 196 0.70 15.50 -3.28
CA PRO A 196 1.61 15.41 -2.14
C PRO A 196 1.30 14.14 -1.33
N ASN A 197 2.34 13.47 -0.83
CA ASN A 197 2.20 12.32 0.05
C ASN A 197 1.46 12.69 1.34
N CYS A 198 0.76 11.72 1.95
CA CYS A 198 0.06 11.92 3.22
C CYS A 198 0.97 12.42 4.35
N SER A 199 2.26 12.09 4.31
CA SER A 199 3.26 12.58 5.27
C SER A 199 3.55 14.08 5.12
N GLU A 200 3.38 14.64 3.93
CA GLU A 200 3.60 16.07 3.65
C GLU A 200 2.32 16.90 3.81
N ALA A 201 1.16 16.30 3.49
CA ALA A 201 -0.12 16.98 3.53
C ALA A 201 -0.79 16.99 4.92
N GLY A 202 -0.38 16.08 5.81
CA GLY A 202 -1.06 15.79 7.06
C GLY A 202 -2.35 15.00 6.88
N VAL A 203 -2.83 14.36 7.94
CA VAL A 203 -4.09 13.59 7.93
C VAL A 203 -4.74 13.63 9.32
N LEU A 204 -6.05 13.79 9.35
CA LEU A 204 -6.82 13.63 10.59
C LEU A 204 -6.82 12.13 10.97
N GLY A 205 -6.24 11.78 12.14
CA GLY A 205 -5.94 10.39 12.50
C GLY A 205 -7.14 9.44 12.55
N VAL A 206 -8.36 9.93 12.77
CA VAL A 206 -9.58 9.11 12.74
C VAL A 206 -10.04 8.77 11.31
N LEU A 207 -9.67 9.56 10.30
CA LEU A 207 -10.13 9.36 8.92
C LEU A 207 -9.69 8.01 8.33
N PRO A 208 -8.43 7.56 8.47
CA PRO A 208 -8.05 6.19 8.10
C PRO A 208 -8.89 5.13 8.80
N GLY A 209 -9.32 5.38 10.05
CA GLY A 209 -10.22 4.51 10.79
C GLY A 209 -11.55 4.31 10.08
N ILE A 210 -12.17 5.39 9.64
CA ILE A 210 -13.44 5.37 8.89
C ILE A 210 -13.25 4.63 7.55
N VAL A 211 -12.27 5.03 6.76
CA VAL A 211 -12.02 4.49 5.41
C VAL A 211 -11.66 3.00 5.47
N GLY A 212 -10.72 2.60 6.34
CA GLY A 212 -10.33 1.20 6.46
C GLY A 212 -11.44 0.30 7.01
N THR A 213 -12.34 0.83 7.83
CA THR A 213 -13.55 0.09 8.27
C THR A 213 -14.52 -0.11 7.10
N ILE A 214 -14.68 0.88 6.22
CA ILE A 214 -15.47 0.72 4.99
C ILE A 214 -14.81 -0.30 4.06
N GLN A 215 -13.48 -0.30 3.93
CA GLN A 215 -12.76 -1.32 3.16
C GLN A 215 -13.01 -2.73 3.71
N ALA A 216 -12.98 -2.94 5.02
CA ALA A 216 -13.34 -4.22 5.63
C ALA A 216 -14.78 -4.62 5.32
N THR A 217 -15.71 -3.66 5.37
CA THR A 217 -17.12 -3.88 5.04
C THR A 217 -17.27 -4.34 3.59
N GLU A 218 -16.59 -3.70 2.63
CA GLU A 218 -16.60 -4.09 1.23
C GLU A 218 -16.04 -5.52 1.04
N ALA A 219 -14.91 -5.85 1.69
CA ALA A 219 -14.35 -7.19 1.62
C ALA A 219 -15.33 -8.26 2.16
N ILE A 220 -15.99 -7.98 3.29
CA ILE A 220 -17.00 -8.89 3.87
C ILE A 220 -18.19 -9.05 2.92
N LYS A 221 -18.67 -7.99 2.27
CA LYS A 221 -19.76 -8.07 1.28
C LYS A 221 -19.36 -8.92 0.08
N VAL A 222 -18.13 -8.78 -0.42
CA VAL A 222 -17.59 -9.60 -1.51
C VAL A 222 -17.54 -11.07 -1.11
N ILE A 223 -17.01 -11.40 0.09
CA ILE A 223 -16.91 -12.78 0.59
C ILE A 223 -18.30 -13.42 0.74
N LEU A 224 -19.22 -12.69 1.33
CA LEU A 224 -20.56 -13.20 1.63
C LEU A 224 -21.51 -13.14 0.44
N GLU A 225 -21.13 -12.45 -0.64
CA GLU A 225 -22.00 -12.21 -1.81
C GLU A 225 -23.31 -11.52 -1.41
N ILE A 226 -23.24 -10.54 -0.49
CA ILE A 226 -24.40 -9.81 0.03
C ILE A 226 -24.33 -8.31 -0.21
N GLY A 227 -25.50 -7.70 -0.26
CA GLY A 227 -25.60 -6.25 -0.41
C GLY A 227 -25.13 -5.75 -1.78
N GLU A 228 -24.78 -4.48 -1.85
CA GLU A 228 -24.32 -3.82 -3.07
C GLU A 228 -22.84 -3.43 -2.92
N VAL A 229 -21.96 -4.10 -3.68
CA VAL A 229 -20.53 -3.83 -3.70
C VAL A 229 -20.23 -2.51 -4.43
N MET A 230 -19.21 -1.77 -3.99
CA MET A 230 -18.77 -0.50 -4.60
C MET A 230 -18.03 -0.69 -5.94
N SER A 231 -18.40 -1.70 -6.72
CA SER A 231 -17.91 -1.87 -8.10
C SER A 231 -18.54 -0.84 -9.03
N GLY A 232 -17.70 -0.12 -9.81
CA GLY A 232 -18.17 0.99 -10.64
C GLY A 232 -18.65 2.23 -9.87
N LYS A 233 -18.32 2.31 -8.59
CA LYS A 233 -18.71 3.41 -7.69
C LYS A 233 -17.51 3.86 -6.88
N LEU A 234 -17.31 5.17 -6.78
CA LEU A 234 -16.33 5.80 -5.88
C LEU A 234 -17.09 6.51 -4.76
N LEU A 235 -17.01 5.95 -3.55
CA LEU A 235 -17.46 6.63 -2.35
C LEU A 235 -16.41 7.68 -1.97
N THR A 236 -16.86 8.92 -1.74
CA THR A 236 -16.04 9.98 -1.15
C THR A 236 -16.66 10.43 0.17
N ILE A 237 -15.82 10.69 1.17
CA ILE A 237 -16.23 11.21 2.47
C ILE A 237 -15.39 12.41 2.85
N ASP A 238 -16.04 13.49 3.27
CA ASP A 238 -15.42 14.66 3.89
C ASP A 238 -15.62 14.57 5.40
N SER A 239 -14.54 14.37 6.15
CA SER A 239 -14.59 14.19 7.61
C SER A 239 -14.87 15.47 8.39
N LEU A 240 -14.80 16.65 7.78
CA LEU A 240 -15.15 17.90 8.43
C LEU A 240 -16.67 18.15 8.42
N THR A 241 -17.32 17.75 7.33
CA THR A 241 -18.76 17.95 7.13
C THR A 241 -19.56 16.66 7.31
N MET A 242 -18.88 15.50 7.34
CA MET A 242 -19.46 14.15 7.30
C MET A 242 -20.35 13.91 6.05
N ILE A 243 -20.16 14.72 5.02
CA ILE A 243 -20.86 14.52 3.75
C ILE A 243 -20.20 13.36 3.00
N THR A 244 -21.03 12.40 2.59
CA THR A 244 -20.64 11.31 1.71
C THR A 244 -21.26 11.50 0.34
N ARG A 245 -20.50 11.17 -0.72
CA ARG A 245 -20.98 11.17 -2.11
C ARG A 245 -20.57 9.88 -2.78
N VAL A 246 -21.38 9.40 -3.69
CA VAL A 246 -21.08 8.25 -4.54
C VAL A 246 -21.06 8.72 -5.98
N LEU A 247 -19.92 8.57 -6.64
CA LEU A 247 -19.71 8.87 -8.04
C LEU A 247 -19.69 7.55 -8.81
N SER A 248 -20.51 7.44 -9.86
CA SER A 248 -20.53 6.24 -10.72
C SER A 248 -19.54 6.39 -11.87
N PHE A 249 -18.89 5.30 -12.23
CA PHE A 249 -18.01 5.18 -13.39
C PHE A 249 -18.14 3.78 -14.00
N SER A 250 -17.67 3.60 -15.23
CA SER A 250 -17.72 2.32 -15.94
C SER A 250 -16.37 1.97 -16.55
N SER A 251 -16.21 0.73 -16.95
CA SER A 251 -15.05 0.28 -17.72
C SER A 251 -14.94 1.08 -19.02
N ASP A 252 -13.72 1.49 -19.39
CA ASP A 252 -13.43 2.11 -20.68
C ASP A 252 -13.30 1.03 -21.77
N PRO A 253 -14.22 0.97 -22.74
CA PRO A 253 -14.16 -0.02 -23.81
C PRO A 253 -12.93 0.11 -24.72
N GLY A 254 -12.32 1.31 -24.73
CA GLY A 254 -11.10 1.59 -25.51
C GLY A 254 -9.80 1.22 -24.79
N ARG A 255 -9.86 0.89 -23.52
CA ARG A 255 -8.68 0.56 -22.73
C ARG A 255 -8.21 -0.89 -23.00
N THR A 256 -6.95 -1.04 -23.33
CA THR A 256 -6.33 -2.37 -23.36
C THR A 256 -6.11 -2.89 -21.95
N ARG A 257 -6.61 -4.08 -21.66
CA ARG A 257 -6.38 -4.75 -20.37
C ARG A 257 -4.89 -5.02 -20.15
N VAL A 258 -4.45 -4.90 -18.90
CA VAL A 258 -3.07 -5.19 -18.52
C VAL A 258 -2.83 -6.70 -18.65
N SER A 259 -1.80 -7.07 -19.42
CA SER A 259 -1.45 -8.47 -19.67
C SER A 259 -0.07 -8.87 -19.13
N GLY A 260 0.61 -7.98 -18.44
CA GLY A 260 1.92 -8.26 -17.82
C GLY A 260 2.46 -7.06 -17.08
N ILE A 261 3.21 -7.33 -16.01
CA ILE A 261 3.85 -6.31 -15.19
C ILE A 261 5.12 -5.81 -15.90
N GLY A 262 5.41 -4.53 -15.78
CA GLY A 262 6.70 -3.96 -16.24
C GLY A 262 6.82 -3.70 -17.74
N LYS A 263 5.75 -3.81 -18.54
CA LYS A 263 5.79 -3.53 -19.98
C LYS A 263 5.64 -2.06 -20.37
N GLY A 264 5.49 -1.14 -19.41
CA GLY A 264 5.19 0.26 -19.68
C GLY A 264 6.10 1.30 -19.03
N GLY A 265 7.08 0.94 -18.21
CA GLY A 265 7.90 1.94 -17.48
C GLY A 265 7.09 2.81 -16.50
N GLU A 266 5.90 2.38 -16.14
CA GLU A 266 4.94 3.15 -15.34
C GLU A 266 5.21 3.06 -13.83
N TYR A 267 5.95 2.02 -13.41
CA TYR A 267 6.31 1.84 -12.00
C TYR A 267 7.61 2.56 -11.69
N LEU A 268 7.58 3.26 -10.58
CA LEU A 268 8.76 3.96 -10.10
C LEU A 268 9.80 2.96 -9.61
N LYS A 269 10.89 2.79 -10.34
CA LYS A 269 12.03 2.03 -9.82
C LYS A 269 12.67 2.77 -8.68
N SER A 270 12.84 2.08 -7.57
CA SER A 270 13.42 2.63 -6.36
C SER A 270 14.55 1.74 -5.86
N ILE A 271 15.42 2.33 -5.05
CA ILE A 271 16.50 1.64 -4.34
C ILE A 271 16.52 2.13 -2.89
N SER A 272 16.59 1.21 -1.93
CA SER A 272 16.72 1.61 -0.53
C SER A 272 18.11 2.18 -0.23
N PRO A 273 18.28 3.05 0.78
CA PRO A 273 19.59 3.56 1.17
C PRO A 273 20.60 2.46 1.49
N VAL A 274 20.17 1.40 2.17
CA VAL A 274 21.01 0.26 2.53
C VAL A 274 21.51 -0.49 1.28
N GLU A 275 20.61 -0.77 0.34
CA GLU A 275 20.97 -1.44 -0.93
C GLU A 275 21.87 -0.54 -1.79
N PHE A 276 21.64 0.77 -1.79
CA PHE A 276 22.51 1.73 -2.48
C PHE A 276 23.95 1.67 -1.97
N VAL A 277 24.14 1.72 -0.64
CA VAL A 277 25.47 1.63 -0.02
C VAL A 277 26.13 0.29 -0.31
N LYS A 278 25.38 -0.80 -0.20
CA LYS A 278 25.85 -2.15 -0.53
C LYS A 278 26.37 -2.22 -1.97
N ARG A 279 25.58 -1.81 -2.96
CA ARG A 279 26.00 -1.81 -4.36
C ARG A 279 27.20 -0.91 -4.62
N LYS A 280 27.27 0.26 -3.98
CA LYS A 280 28.47 1.13 -4.06
C LYS A 280 29.73 0.41 -3.54
N SER A 281 29.65 -0.31 -2.44
CA SER A 281 30.77 -1.07 -1.90
C SER A 281 31.21 -2.24 -2.82
N GLU A 282 30.31 -2.72 -3.67
CA GLU A 282 30.55 -3.75 -4.70
C GLU A 282 31.07 -3.16 -6.03
N GLY A 283 31.32 -1.84 -6.08
CA GLY A 283 31.88 -1.16 -7.25
C GLY A 283 30.87 -0.50 -8.19
N TRP A 284 29.56 -0.50 -7.84
CA TRP A 284 28.57 0.24 -8.59
C TRP A 284 28.76 1.76 -8.40
N ASN A 285 28.83 2.51 -9.50
CA ASN A 285 29.09 3.96 -9.48
C ASN A 285 27.97 4.74 -10.22
N PRO A 286 26.80 4.89 -9.60
CA PRO A 286 25.70 5.65 -10.20
C PRO A 286 25.97 7.16 -10.16
N PHE A 287 25.28 7.92 -11.02
CA PHE A 287 25.18 9.36 -10.92
C PHE A 287 24.15 9.71 -9.85
N LEU A 288 24.55 10.44 -8.82
CA LEU A 288 23.69 10.79 -7.69
C LEU A 288 23.18 12.24 -7.88
N LEU A 289 21.86 12.37 -8.11
CA LEU A 289 21.18 13.63 -8.38
C LEU A 289 20.37 14.10 -7.17
N ASP A 290 20.72 15.27 -6.60
CA ASP A 290 19.90 15.94 -5.60
C ASP A 290 18.87 16.86 -6.27
N VAL A 291 17.58 16.65 -5.95
CA VAL A 291 16.50 17.47 -6.52
C VAL A 291 15.84 18.39 -5.51
N ARG A 292 16.53 18.65 -4.40
CA ARG A 292 16.09 19.59 -3.37
C ARG A 292 16.44 21.05 -3.74
N SER A 293 16.04 21.96 -2.89
CA SER A 293 16.45 23.37 -2.99
C SER A 293 17.87 23.58 -2.44
N GLU A 294 18.48 24.71 -2.79
CA GLU A 294 19.78 25.12 -2.26
C GLU A 294 19.78 25.28 -0.73
N SER A 295 18.68 25.80 -0.18
CA SER A 295 18.53 25.93 1.27
C SER A 295 18.45 24.58 2.00
N GLU A 296 17.90 23.54 1.35
CA GLU A 296 17.86 22.19 1.91
C GLU A 296 19.24 21.49 1.81
N GLU A 297 19.96 21.71 0.71
CA GLU A 297 21.31 21.20 0.54
C GLU A 297 22.28 21.78 1.59
N SER A 298 22.14 23.08 1.93
CA SER A 298 22.97 23.73 2.94
C SER A 298 22.75 23.20 4.37
N ILE A 299 21.61 22.54 4.64
CA ILE A 299 21.37 21.87 5.93
C ILE A 299 22.13 20.55 5.97
N THR A 300 22.03 19.76 4.92
CA THR A 300 22.71 18.47 4.80
C THR A 300 22.72 18.00 3.33
N SER A 301 23.71 17.19 2.95
CA SER A 301 23.79 16.55 1.63
C SER A 301 24.32 15.13 1.77
N LEU A 302 23.99 14.26 0.81
CA LEU A 302 24.56 12.90 0.77
C LEU A 302 25.94 12.94 0.11
N GLU A 303 26.90 12.25 0.71
CA GLU A 303 28.25 12.17 0.19
C GLU A 303 28.27 11.54 -1.22
N GLY A 304 29.03 12.16 -2.12
CA GLY A 304 29.13 11.71 -3.52
C GLY A 304 27.99 12.17 -4.41
N THR A 305 27.22 13.21 -4.03
CA THR A 305 26.27 13.87 -4.91
C THR A 305 26.99 14.50 -6.09
N ASP A 306 26.66 14.09 -7.32
CA ASP A 306 27.30 14.56 -8.55
C ASP A 306 26.72 15.90 -9.03
N LEU A 307 25.41 16.11 -8.86
CA LEU A 307 24.72 17.29 -9.35
C LEU A 307 23.49 17.62 -8.48
N ARG A 308 23.20 18.92 -8.35
CA ARG A 308 21.94 19.40 -7.78
C ARG A 308 21.15 20.20 -8.81
N ILE A 309 19.93 19.79 -9.03
CA ILE A 309 18.93 20.51 -9.84
C ILE A 309 17.60 20.46 -9.09
N LYS A 310 17.11 21.62 -8.63
CA LYS A 310 15.79 21.68 -7.99
C LYS A 310 14.74 20.98 -8.87
N HIS A 311 13.90 20.11 -8.29
CA HIS A 311 12.95 19.29 -9.02
C HIS A 311 12.10 20.04 -10.06
N THR A 312 11.68 21.29 -9.75
CA THR A 312 10.92 22.16 -10.67
C THR A 312 11.75 22.67 -11.85
N SER A 313 13.06 22.64 -11.76
CA SER A 313 13.98 23.10 -12.82
C SER A 313 14.51 21.97 -13.68
N VAL A 314 14.28 20.70 -13.29
CA VAL A 314 14.74 19.54 -14.06
C VAL A 314 14.19 19.52 -15.49
N PRO A 315 12.92 19.86 -15.78
CA PRO A 315 12.43 19.88 -17.16
C PRO A 315 13.19 20.79 -18.13
N GLY A 316 13.84 21.84 -17.61
CA GLY A 316 14.65 22.74 -18.44
C GLY A 316 16.16 22.45 -18.42
N ARG A 317 16.60 21.43 -17.67
CA ARG A 317 18.02 21.12 -17.43
C ARG A 317 18.33 19.61 -17.45
N TYR A 318 17.43 18.77 -17.94
CA TYR A 318 17.60 17.31 -17.88
C TYR A 318 18.73 16.82 -18.79
N ASP A 319 19.13 17.59 -19.78
CA ASP A 319 20.29 17.35 -20.66
C ASP A 319 21.63 17.37 -19.91
N GLU A 320 21.69 17.97 -18.73
CA GLU A 320 22.87 17.91 -17.85
C GLU A 320 23.02 16.56 -17.13
N ILE A 321 21.99 15.69 -17.17
CA ILE A 321 21.96 14.38 -16.49
C ILE A 321 22.44 13.31 -17.49
N PRO A 322 23.45 12.48 -17.15
CA PRO A 322 23.99 11.51 -18.08
C PRO A 322 22.99 10.38 -18.41
N THR A 323 22.94 9.97 -19.66
CA THR A 323 22.14 8.83 -20.13
C THR A 323 22.90 7.49 -20.07
N GLU A 324 24.23 7.57 -20.03
CA GLU A 324 25.13 6.38 -20.08
C GLU A 324 25.44 5.76 -18.72
N ARG A 325 25.10 6.45 -17.63
CA ARG A 325 25.27 5.96 -16.25
C ARG A 325 23.91 5.66 -15.63
N ASP A 326 23.88 4.78 -14.64
CA ASP A 326 22.72 4.66 -13.78
C ASP A 326 22.57 5.95 -12.98
N VAL A 327 21.34 6.44 -12.87
CA VAL A 327 21.02 7.69 -12.17
C VAL A 327 20.21 7.36 -10.93
N VAL A 328 20.68 7.78 -9.77
CA VAL A 328 19.91 7.69 -8.53
C VAL A 328 19.51 9.11 -8.13
N VAL A 329 18.22 9.33 -8.03
CA VAL A 329 17.64 10.64 -7.71
C VAL A 329 17.17 10.64 -6.26
N TYR A 330 17.54 11.65 -5.49
CA TYR A 330 17.08 11.77 -4.11
C TYR A 330 16.51 13.15 -3.78
N CYS A 331 15.63 13.17 -2.79
CA CYS A 331 15.11 14.38 -2.17
C CYS A 331 15.01 14.19 -0.65
N ARG A 332 14.18 14.96 0.04
CA ARG A 332 14.01 14.84 1.48
C ARG A 332 13.39 13.48 1.88
N THR A 333 12.28 13.08 1.24
CA THR A 333 11.45 11.92 1.61
C THR A 333 11.11 10.98 0.45
N GLY A 334 11.74 11.11 -0.73
CA GLY A 334 11.51 10.25 -1.89
C GLY A 334 10.41 10.72 -2.86
N GLY A 335 9.52 11.63 -2.47
CA GLY A 335 8.40 12.09 -3.30
C GLY A 335 8.84 12.90 -4.53
N ARG A 336 9.56 14.00 -4.32
CA ARG A 336 10.08 14.87 -5.41
C ARG A 336 11.04 14.13 -6.34
N SER A 337 11.91 13.29 -5.80
CA SER A 337 12.84 12.48 -6.60
C SER A 337 12.10 11.45 -7.44
N GLY A 338 11.06 10.83 -6.92
CA GLY A 338 10.19 9.95 -7.69
C GLY A 338 9.51 10.65 -8.88
N ALA A 339 9.18 11.94 -8.76
CA ALA A 339 8.69 12.77 -9.85
C ALA A 339 9.70 12.90 -10.98
N VAL A 340 10.89 13.24 -10.57
CA VAL A 340 11.98 13.43 -11.51
C VAL A 340 12.32 12.13 -12.23
N VAL A 341 12.33 10.99 -11.54
CA VAL A 341 12.54 9.68 -12.18
C VAL A 341 11.50 9.41 -13.26
N ARG A 342 10.22 9.66 -12.98
CA ARG A 342 9.16 9.52 -13.99
C ARG A 342 9.35 10.47 -15.17
N PHE A 343 9.65 11.73 -14.89
CA PHE A 343 9.90 12.72 -15.93
C PHE A 343 11.06 12.29 -16.84
N LEU A 344 12.19 11.88 -16.27
CA LEU A 344 13.36 11.42 -17.03
C LEU A 344 13.02 10.20 -17.89
N THR A 345 12.29 9.24 -17.33
CA THR A 345 11.84 8.04 -18.09
C THR A 345 10.92 8.44 -19.25
N GLN A 346 9.99 9.37 -19.05
CA GLN A 346 9.12 9.88 -20.11
C GLN A 346 9.88 10.70 -21.16
N SER A 347 11.00 11.29 -20.78
CA SER A 347 11.90 12.06 -21.64
C SER A 347 12.92 11.19 -22.38
N GLY A 348 12.81 9.85 -22.31
CA GLY A 348 13.60 8.91 -23.10
C GLY A 348 14.78 8.26 -22.37
N TYR A 349 14.94 8.48 -21.07
CA TYR A 349 15.91 7.75 -20.25
C TYR A 349 15.48 6.29 -20.07
N ASP A 350 16.45 5.36 -20.06
CA ASP A 350 16.16 3.95 -19.79
C ASP A 350 15.61 3.78 -18.36
N SER A 351 14.34 3.38 -18.25
CA SER A 351 13.65 3.17 -16.97
C SER A 351 14.34 2.15 -16.05
N ARG A 352 15.21 1.28 -16.60
CA ARG A 352 16.00 0.33 -15.81
C ARG A 352 17.18 0.97 -15.11
N ARG A 353 17.59 2.17 -15.54
CA ARG A 353 18.82 2.86 -15.12
C ARG A 353 18.55 4.12 -14.29
N VAL A 354 17.30 4.55 -14.17
CA VAL A 354 16.91 5.71 -13.35
C VAL A 354 16.12 5.25 -12.14
N LEU A 355 16.65 5.49 -10.96
CA LEU A 355 16.15 4.98 -9.70
C LEU A 355 15.84 6.11 -8.72
N ASN A 356 14.75 5.99 -7.99
CA ASN A 356 14.44 6.85 -6.86
C ASN A 356 15.11 6.32 -5.59
N LEU A 357 15.81 7.17 -4.84
CA LEU A 357 16.28 6.81 -3.51
C LEU A 357 15.10 6.87 -2.53
N GLU A 358 14.68 5.70 -2.05
CA GLU A 358 13.54 5.56 -1.15
C GLU A 358 13.72 6.36 0.12
N GLY A 359 12.65 7.00 0.57
CA GLY A 359 12.64 7.81 1.79
C GLY A 359 13.63 8.98 1.81
N GLY A 360 14.45 9.12 0.75
CA GLY A 360 15.42 10.19 0.57
C GLY A 360 16.38 10.36 1.75
N VAL A 361 16.69 11.63 2.09
CA VAL A 361 17.58 11.98 3.20
C VAL A 361 17.08 11.47 4.55
N HIS A 362 15.77 11.42 4.76
CA HIS A 362 15.20 10.98 6.03
C HIS A 362 15.45 9.48 6.28
N LEU A 363 15.13 8.61 5.32
CA LEU A 363 15.40 7.18 5.46
C LEU A 363 16.90 6.87 5.46
N TRP A 364 17.70 7.66 4.73
CA TRP A 364 19.15 7.55 4.80
C TRP A 364 19.66 7.81 6.23
N SER A 365 19.17 8.87 6.88
CA SER A 365 19.50 9.18 8.27
C SER A 365 19.11 8.05 9.24
N ASP A 366 17.98 7.37 8.99
CA ASP A 366 17.51 6.29 9.85
C ASP A 366 18.28 4.98 9.68
N THR A 367 18.77 4.72 8.46
CA THR A 367 19.24 3.36 8.12
C THR A 367 20.72 3.27 7.76
N VAL A 368 21.36 4.39 7.40
CA VAL A 368 22.76 4.41 6.91
C VAL A 368 23.64 5.29 7.79
N ASP A 369 23.25 6.54 8.02
CA ASP A 369 24.09 7.52 8.73
C ASP A 369 23.24 8.47 9.57
N SER A 370 23.13 8.19 10.84
CA SER A 370 22.37 9.00 11.81
C SER A 370 22.92 10.40 12.06
N SER A 371 24.13 10.73 11.55
CA SER A 371 24.67 12.08 11.62
C SER A 371 24.02 13.03 10.60
N ILE A 372 23.34 12.50 9.58
CA ILE A 372 22.59 13.28 8.60
C ILE A 372 21.36 13.90 9.26
N ILE A 373 21.29 15.23 9.23
CA ILE A 373 20.23 15.99 9.91
C ILE A 373 18.90 15.83 9.16
N LYS A 374 17.86 15.38 9.88
CA LYS A 374 16.47 15.44 9.40
C LYS A 374 15.90 16.84 9.64
N TYR A 375 15.15 17.37 8.69
CA TYR A 375 14.56 18.72 8.74
C TYR A 375 13.16 18.78 8.15
#